data_622f55cff0a6e6abf00b37866117bfb6
#
_entry.id   622f55cff0a6e6abf00b37866117bfb6
#
_cell.length_a   1.000
_cell.length_b   1.000
_cell.length_c   1.000
_cell.angle_alpha   90.00
_cell.angle_beta   90.00
_cell.angle_gamma   90.00
#
_symmetry.space_group_name_H-M   'P 1'
#
loop_
_entity.id
_entity.type
_entity.pdbx_description
1 polymer ?
#
loop_
_entity_poly.entity_id
_entity_poly.type
_entity_poly.pdbx_seq_one_letter_code
_entity_poly.pdbx_strand_id
1 'polypeptide(L)'
;MPIASILLIVYMGYILLAGGSSKEKYLSFLVLATLMAIAMPQGYLLKIGDTEISSLRKLSGLVCFLYGLYYILIHRLRLSQKIIVRSGLLLGSLMVGILVAIVYPYTEPIIPPLPDYSWDLYTIGECTKIVAPLEIGNALRLYLGVVMFLGVVASVKVICNDDDLTTVLRKVIVYSQPLAYYGIFEFVEKNILGDLTLTFDINEIVFGVGESTFIHAFTKGGDLYVLQGVTKESSHFILSMFILALSILVWNKIQKVHFHRDGFSFYHVYLLLLIALMVLSGGFSAWWCIFILLLIYFALRYDIYKKTLR
;
A
#
# COMPACT_ATOMS: atom_id res chain seq x y z
N MET A 1 14.54 8.93 -14.75
CA MET A 1 13.74 9.01 -13.50
C MET A 1 12.30 9.36 -13.85
N PRO A 2 11.31 8.66 -13.33
CA PRO A 2 9.92 9.07 -13.47
C PRO A 2 9.66 10.43 -12.84
N ILE A 3 8.65 11.14 -13.33
CA ILE A 3 8.28 12.48 -12.81
C ILE A 3 7.94 12.40 -11.32
N ALA A 4 7.19 11.39 -10.91
CA ALA A 4 6.83 11.17 -9.50
C ALA A 4 8.06 11.04 -8.59
N SER A 5 9.16 10.44 -9.07
CA SER A 5 10.40 10.31 -8.30
C SER A 5 11.06 11.67 -8.04
N ILE A 6 11.07 12.51 -9.07
CA ILE A 6 11.62 13.89 -8.96
C ILE A 6 10.78 14.69 -7.98
N LEU A 7 9.45 14.66 -8.13
CA LEU A 7 8.53 15.37 -7.24
C LEU A 7 8.65 14.88 -5.79
N LEU A 8 8.80 13.57 -5.58
CA LEU A 8 9.00 13.00 -4.26
C LEU A 8 10.26 13.54 -3.59
N ILE A 9 11.40 13.54 -4.31
CA ILE A 9 12.67 14.01 -3.76
C ILE A 9 12.60 15.51 -3.44
N VAL A 10 12.04 16.31 -4.37
CA VAL A 10 11.86 17.75 -4.17
C VAL A 10 10.97 18.01 -2.94
N TYR A 11 9.87 17.29 -2.81
CA TYR A 11 8.95 17.45 -1.69
C TYR A 11 9.58 17.02 -0.35
N MET A 12 10.37 15.94 -0.33
CA MET A 12 11.14 15.55 0.86
C MET A 12 12.15 16.64 1.26
N GLY A 13 12.87 17.20 0.28
CA GLY A 13 13.76 18.33 0.50
C GLY A 13 13.03 19.56 1.06
N TYR A 14 11.85 19.85 0.51
CA TYR A 14 11.01 20.93 1.01
C TYR A 14 10.60 20.70 2.49
N ILE A 15 10.15 19.49 2.86
CA ILE A 15 9.81 19.17 4.26
C ILE A 15 11.00 19.41 5.19
N LEU A 16 12.22 19.05 4.77
CA LEU A 16 13.42 19.22 5.59
C LEU A 16 13.79 20.72 5.77
N LEU A 17 13.66 21.50 4.70
CA LEU A 17 14.06 22.92 4.68
C LEU A 17 12.95 23.84 5.18
N ALA A 18 11.68 23.45 5.07
CA ALA A 18 10.55 24.26 5.53
C ALA A 18 10.65 24.56 7.01
N GLY A 19 10.19 25.76 7.41
CA GLY A 19 9.97 26.10 8.80
C GLY A 19 8.97 25.15 9.45
N GLY A 20 9.02 25.03 10.77
CA GLY A 20 8.11 24.18 11.52
C GLY A 20 8.83 23.33 12.56
N SER A 21 8.08 22.76 13.47
CA SER A 21 8.62 21.90 14.52
C SER A 21 9.12 20.56 13.94
N SER A 22 10.08 19.94 14.60
CA SER A 22 10.56 18.61 14.22
C SER A 22 9.43 17.57 14.21
N LYS A 23 8.40 17.75 15.04
CA LYS A 23 7.22 16.90 15.08
C LYS A 23 6.37 17.04 13.81
N GLU A 24 6.11 18.28 13.36
CA GLU A 24 5.36 18.55 12.13
C GLU A 24 6.05 17.95 10.89
N LYS A 25 7.38 18.04 10.83
CA LYS A 25 8.19 17.40 9.78
C LYS A 25 8.01 15.88 9.80
N TYR A 26 8.06 15.26 10.99
CA TYR A 26 7.83 13.83 11.14
C TYR A 26 6.42 13.43 10.65
N LEU A 27 5.38 14.16 11.04
CA LEU A 27 4.01 13.92 10.60
C LEU A 27 3.86 14.04 9.08
N SER A 28 4.57 14.99 8.46
CA SER A 28 4.59 15.16 7.00
C SER A 28 5.26 13.98 6.31
N PHE A 29 6.38 13.47 6.84
CA PHE A 29 7.01 12.24 6.32
C PHE A 29 6.12 11.01 6.52
N LEU A 30 5.39 10.93 7.64
CA LEU A 30 4.45 9.84 7.90
C LEU A 30 3.29 9.84 6.89
N VAL A 31 2.71 11.01 6.60
CA VAL A 31 1.67 11.15 5.55
C VAL A 31 2.24 10.74 4.20
N LEU A 32 3.43 11.22 3.84
CA LEU A 32 4.07 10.89 2.57
C LEU A 32 4.35 9.39 2.43
N ALA A 33 4.92 8.76 3.46
CA ALA A 33 5.22 7.33 3.47
C ALA A 33 3.95 6.49 3.34
N THR A 34 2.87 6.90 4.02
CA THR A 34 1.57 6.22 3.94
C THR A 34 0.96 6.35 2.56
N LEU A 35 0.98 7.56 1.96
CA LEU A 35 0.49 7.79 0.60
C LEU A 35 1.28 6.98 -0.43
N MET A 36 2.60 6.97 -0.33
CA MET A 36 3.45 6.19 -1.24
C MET A 36 3.25 4.68 -1.07
N ALA A 37 2.97 4.22 0.15
CA ALA A 37 2.65 2.82 0.40
C ALA A 37 1.32 2.40 -0.24
N ILE A 38 0.33 3.30 -0.24
CA ILE A 38 -0.99 3.06 -0.82
C ILE A 38 -0.96 3.24 -2.35
N ALA A 39 -0.41 4.37 -2.82
CA ALA A 39 -0.53 4.80 -4.20
C ALA A 39 0.37 4.05 -5.18
N MET A 40 1.61 3.79 -4.77
CA MET A 40 2.67 3.35 -5.69
C MET A 40 3.48 2.18 -5.13
N PRO A 41 2.89 1.03 -4.89
CA PRO A 41 3.64 -0.10 -4.36
C PRO A 41 4.79 -0.55 -5.26
N GLN A 42 4.79 -0.20 -6.55
CA GLN A 42 5.65 -0.77 -7.58
C GLN A 42 6.44 0.26 -8.44
N GLY A 43 6.20 1.55 -8.29
CA GLY A 43 6.98 2.56 -9.01
C GLY A 43 8.45 2.55 -8.60
N TYR A 44 9.38 2.61 -9.59
CA TYR A 44 10.81 2.68 -9.32
C TYR A 44 11.31 4.12 -9.12
N LEU A 45 12.36 4.28 -8.32
CA LEU A 45 12.99 5.58 -8.07
C LEU A 45 13.88 5.99 -9.27
N LEU A 46 14.71 5.07 -9.72
CA LEU A 46 15.67 5.26 -10.78
C LEU A 46 15.87 3.95 -11.53
N LYS A 47 16.00 4.02 -12.86
CA LYS A 47 16.37 2.88 -13.70
C LYS A 47 17.74 3.18 -14.32
N ILE A 48 18.69 2.27 -14.18
CA ILE A 48 20.01 2.32 -14.81
C ILE A 48 20.14 1.08 -15.70
N GLY A 49 20.10 1.29 -17.02
CA GLY A 49 19.91 0.19 -17.95
C GLY A 49 18.60 -0.53 -17.67
N ASP A 50 18.62 -1.85 -17.50
CA ASP A 50 17.46 -2.66 -17.17
C ASP A 50 17.25 -2.86 -15.66
N THR A 51 18.13 -2.29 -14.81
CA THR A 51 18.06 -2.44 -13.36
C THR A 51 17.23 -1.33 -12.72
N GLU A 52 16.14 -1.69 -12.07
CA GLU A 52 15.32 -0.77 -11.26
C GLU A 52 15.94 -0.61 -9.88
N ILE A 53 16.32 0.62 -9.54
CA ILE A 53 16.93 0.95 -8.25
C ILE A 53 15.85 1.50 -7.33
N SER A 54 15.53 0.72 -6.28
CA SER A 54 14.61 1.08 -5.21
C SER A 54 13.19 1.41 -5.73
N SER A 55 12.27 1.55 -4.83
CA SER A 55 10.92 2.03 -5.14
C SER A 55 10.62 3.30 -4.34
N LEU A 56 9.72 4.12 -4.85
CA LEU A 56 9.24 5.34 -4.18
C LEU A 56 8.72 5.04 -2.77
N ARG A 57 8.02 3.91 -2.64
CA ARG A 57 7.53 3.42 -1.35
C ARG A 57 8.66 3.12 -0.37
N LYS A 58 9.70 2.44 -0.83
CA LYS A 58 10.84 2.08 0.05
C LYS A 58 11.61 3.31 0.48
N LEU A 59 11.83 4.26 -0.42
CA LEU A 59 12.52 5.51 -0.09
C LEU A 59 11.73 6.33 0.93
N SER A 60 10.43 6.55 0.71
CA SER A 60 9.59 7.33 1.62
C SER A 60 9.48 6.67 3.00
N GLY A 61 9.35 5.33 3.04
CA GLY A 61 9.37 4.56 4.28
C GLY A 61 10.70 4.67 5.03
N LEU A 62 11.82 4.58 4.31
CA LEU A 62 13.16 4.72 4.89
C LEU A 62 13.37 6.12 5.48
N VAL A 63 13.00 7.18 4.75
CA VAL A 63 13.14 8.56 5.25
C VAL A 63 12.26 8.78 6.48
N CYS A 64 11.01 8.29 6.47
CA CYS A 64 10.12 8.36 7.63
C CYS A 64 10.71 7.61 8.84
N PHE A 65 11.27 6.42 8.63
CA PHE A 65 11.94 5.62 9.67
C PHE A 65 13.16 6.35 10.25
N LEU A 66 14.07 6.82 9.40
CA LEU A 66 15.28 7.51 9.83
C LEU A 66 14.96 8.82 10.56
N TYR A 67 13.99 9.57 10.08
CA TYR A 67 13.57 10.81 10.75
C TYR A 67 12.88 10.53 12.08
N GLY A 68 12.09 9.46 12.17
CA GLY A 68 11.50 8.99 13.42
C GLY A 68 12.56 8.60 14.46
N LEU A 69 13.60 7.85 14.05
CA LEU A 69 14.74 7.52 14.91
C LEU A 69 15.48 8.77 15.36
N TYR A 70 15.80 9.67 14.44
CA TYR A 70 16.44 10.96 14.74
C TYR A 70 15.63 11.74 15.80
N TYR A 71 14.31 11.83 15.63
CA TYR A 71 13.43 12.51 16.58
C TYR A 71 13.46 11.88 17.97
N ILE A 72 13.35 10.54 18.04
CA ILE A 72 13.41 9.79 19.31
C ILE A 72 14.75 10.01 20.02
N LEU A 73 15.87 9.97 19.29
CA LEU A 73 17.20 10.15 19.84
C LEU A 73 17.41 11.56 20.37
N ILE A 74 17.07 12.60 19.62
CA ILE A 74 17.28 13.98 20.04
C ILE A 74 16.41 14.35 21.26
N HIS A 75 15.15 13.92 21.25
CA HIS A 75 14.22 14.20 22.35
C HIS A 75 14.33 13.18 23.49
N ARG A 76 15.28 12.23 23.41
CA ARG A 76 15.51 11.17 24.41
C ARG A 76 14.24 10.43 24.83
N LEU A 77 13.34 10.19 23.86
CA LEU A 77 12.09 9.50 24.12
C LEU A 77 12.35 8.01 24.39
N ARG A 78 11.63 7.45 25.35
CA ARG A 78 11.81 6.03 25.74
C ARG A 78 10.74 5.18 25.07
N LEU A 79 11.18 4.12 24.39
CA LEU A 79 10.30 3.07 23.91
C LEU A 79 9.78 2.25 25.11
N SER A 80 8.51 1.91 25.11
CA SER A 80 7.97 1.04 26.15
C SER A 80 8.57 -0.37 26.03
N GLN A 81 8.86 -0.99 27.17
CA GLN A 81 9.41 -2.35 27.22
C GLN A 81 8.54 -3.35 26.44
N LYS A 82 7.20 -3.16 26.47
CA LYS A 82 6.27 -4.00 25.71
C LYS A 82 6.50 -3.94 24.20
N ILE A 83 6.80 -2.76 23.65
CA ILE A 83 7.11 -2.59 22.22
C ILE A 83 8.42 -3.29 21.89
N ILE A 84 9.46 -3.08 22.70
CA ILE A 84 10.79 -3.67 22.50
C ILE A 84 10.70 -5.19 22.50
N VAL A 85 10.04 -5.78 23.51
CA VAL A 85 9.92 -7.24 23.63
C VAL A 85 9.11 -7.82 22.47
N ARG A 86 7.95 -7.24 22.12
CA ARG A 86 7.11 -7.76 21.02
C ARG A 86 7.81 -7.64 19.67
N SER A 87 8.45 -6.52 19.39
CA SER A 87 9.22 -6.33 18.16
C SER A 87 10.43 -7.26 18.11
N GLY A 88 11.11 -7.44 19.23
CA GLY A 88 12.25 -8.37 19.34
C GLY A 88 11.84 -9.83 19.10
N LEU A 89 10.72 -10.27 19.67
CA LEU A 89 10.20 -11.62 19.42
C LEU A 89 9.82 -11.83 17.96
N LEU A 90 9.15 -10.86 17.34
CA LEU A 90 8.78 -10.94 15.91
C LEU A 90 10.04 -10.98 15.02
N LEU A 91 10.99 -10.11 15.26
CA LEU A 91 12.25 -10.08 14.49
C LEU A 91 13.08 -11.35 14.71
N GLY A 92 13.12 -11.86 15.94
CA GLY A 92 13.78 -13.11 16.26
C GLY A 92 13.16 -14.30 15.56
N SER A 93 11.83 -14.43 15.59
CA SER A 93 11.11 -15.50 14.88
C SER A 93 11.29 -15.42 13.36
N LEU A 94 11.27 -14.21 12.80
CA LEU A 94 11.55 -14.00 11.37
C LEU A 94 12.98 -14.41 11.02
N MET A 95 13.97 -14.05 11.84
CA MET A 95 15.36 -14.44 11.63
C MET A 95 15.53 -15.95 11.63
N VAL A 96 14.91 -16.64 12.59
CA VAL A 96 14.93 -18.12 12.65
C VAL A 96 14.28 -18.70 11.39
N GLY A 97 13.12 -18.18 10.96
CA GLY A 97 12.45 -18.63 9.72
C GLY A 97 13.33 -18.44 8.48
N ILE A 98 14.01 -17.30 8.37
CA ILE A 98 14.96 -17.03 7.28
C ILE A 98 16.13 -18.02 7.32
N LEU A 99 16.74 -18.23 8.48
CA LEU A 99 17.85 -19.18 8.64
C LEU A 99 17.44 -20.61 8.26
N VAL A 100 16.25 -21.05 8.71
CA VAL A 100 15.70 -22.35 8.31
C VAL A 100 15.50 -22.43 6.80
N ALA A 101 14.94 -21.41 6.17
CA ALA A 101 14.71 -21.40 4.71
C ALA A 101 16.02 -21.40 3.89
N ILE A 102 17.12 -20.85 4.46
CA ILE A 102 18.44 -20.88 3.81
C ILE A 102 19.12 -22.24 4.00
N VAL A 103 19.06 -22.80 5.22
CA VAL A 103 19.76 -24.05 5.57
C VAL A 103 19.04 -25.29 5.01
N TYR A 104 17.70 -25.24 5.02
CA TYR A 104 16.82 -26.32 4.52
C TYR A 104 15.93 -25.78 3.41
N PRO A 105 16.49 -25.44 2.22
CA PRO A 105 15.69 -25.00 1.11
C PRO A 105 14.76 -26.13 0.67
N TYR A 106 13.51 -25.77 0.33
CA TYR A 106 12.58 -26.70 -0.27
C TYR A 106 13.09 -27.10 -1.66
N THR A 107 13.44 -28.36 -1.84
CA THR A 107 14.10 -28.88 -3.06
C THR A 107 13.17 -29.65 -3.98
N GLU A 108 11.94 -29.94 -3.55
CA GLU A 108 11.00 -30.64 -4.39
C GLU A 108 10.47 -29.73 -5.51
N PRO A 109 10.41 -30.23 -6.76
CA PRO A 109 9.83 -29.47 -7.84
C PRO A 109 8.34 -29.25 -7.54
N ILE A 110 7.92 -27.99 -7.44
CA ILE A 110 6.50 -27.66 -7.43
C ILE A 110 6.03 -27.82 -8.88
N ILE A 111 5.39 -28.95 -9.15
CA ILE A 111 4.64 -29.13 -10.39
C ILE A 111 3.29 -28.44 -10.11
N PRO A 112 3.02 -27.27 -10.69
CA PRO A 112 1.69 -26.69 -10.55
C PRO A 112 0.70 -27.68 -11.16
N PRO A 113 -0.47 -27.92 -10.54
CA PRO A 113 -1.51 -28.70 -11.19
C PRO A 113 -1.76 -28.05 -12.54
N LEU A 114 -1.58 -28.84 -13.62
CA LEU A 114 -1.81 -28.39 -15.01
C LEU A 114 -3.25 -27.87 -15.06
N PRO A 115 -3.49 -26.55 -15.14
CA PRO A 115 -4.82 -26.09 -15.48
C PRO A 115 -5.09 -26.50 -16.95
N ASP A 116 -6.35 -26.71 -17.29
CA ASP A 116 -6.80 -27.05 -18.66
C ASP A 116 -6.51 -25.94 -19.70
N TYR A 117 -5.67 -24.99 -19.36
CA TYR A 117 -5.21 -23.94 -20.25
C TYR A 117 -3.91 -24.38 -20.92
N SER A 118 -3.91 -24.37 -22.25
CA SER A 118 -2.73 -24.57 -23.07
C SER A 118 -1.61 -23.59 -22.62
N TRP A 119 -0.64 -24.12 -21.90
CA TRP A 119 0.58 -23.41 -21.52
C TRP A 119 1.54 -23.37 -22.72
N ASP A 120 1.07 -22.83 -23.84
CA ASP A 120 1.87 -22.72 -25.07
C ASP A 120 3.12 -21.86 -24.91
N LEU A 121 3.24 -21.14 -23.78
CA LEU A 121 4.35 -20.24 -23.48
C LEU A 121 5.36 -20.80 -22.45
N TYR A 122 5.03 -21.92 -21.79
CA TYR A 122 5.96 -22.52 -20.84
C TYR A 122 6.35 -23.91 -21.31
N THR A 123 7.58 -24.05 -21.76
CA THR A 123 8.15 -25.39 -21.99
C THR A 123 8.10 -26.18 -20.69
N ILE A 124 7.79 -27.47 -20.76
CA ILE A 124 7.72 -28.36 -19.58
C ILE A 124 8.97 -28.26 -18.71
N GLY A 125 10.14 -27.95 -19.30
CA GLY A 125 11.39 -27.69 -18.57
C GLY A 125 11.38 -26.43 -17.69
N GLU A 126 10.53 -25.42 -17.94
CA GLU A 126 10.41 -24.25 -17.09
C GLU A 126 9.45 -24.45 -15.91
N CYS A 127 8.45 -25.33 -16.08
CA CYS A 127 7.52 -25.72 -15.01
C CYS A 127 8.19 -26.60 -13.94
N THR A 128 9.33 -27.18 -14.21
CA THR A 128 10.11 -28.00 -13.28
C THR A 128 11.17 -27.18 -12.54
N LYS A 129 11.16 -25.86 -12.64
CA LYS A 129 12.07 -25.04 -11.83
C LYS A 129 11.81 -25.29 -10.36
N ILE A 130 12.77 -25.90 -9.71
CA ILE A 130 12.90 -25.98 -8.25
C ILE A 130 12.68 -24.54 -7.73
N VAL A 131 11.84 -24.38 -6.72
CA VAL A 131 11.74 -23.09 -6.02
C VAL A 131 13.15 -22.69 -5.63
N ALA A 132 13.64 -21.62 -6.22
CA ALA A 132 14.99 -21.15 -5.94
C ALA A 132 15.14 -20.98 -4.43
N PRO A 133 16.21 -21.49 -3.82
CA PRO A 133 16.44 -21.28 -2.40
C PRO A 133 16.38 -19.80 -2.11
N LEU A 134 15.88 -19.43 -0.92
CA LEU A 134 15.77 -18.04 -0.53
C LEU A 134 17.16 -17.38 -0.61
N GLU A 135 17.37 -16.54 -1.62
CA GLU A 135 18.63 -15.84 -1.78
C GLU A 135 18.89 -14.94 -0.56
N ILE A 136 20.12 -14.96 -0.06
CA ILE A 136 20.53 -14.13 1.10
C ILE A 136 20.15 -12.65 0.89
N GLY A 137 20.31 -12.14 -0.36
CA GLY A 137 19.91 -10.77 -0.71
C GLY A 137 18.43 -10.50 -0.52
N ASN A 138 17.58 -11.43 -0.92
CA ASN A 138 16.12 -11.30 -0.76
C ASN A 138 15.70 -11.47 0.71
N ALA A 139 16.35 -12.39 1.44
CA ALA A 139 16.15 -12.57 2.87
C ALA A 139 16.49 -11.29 3.66
N LEU A 140 17.63 -10.68 3.35
CA LEU A 140 18.06 -9.43 3.97
C LEU A 140 17.10 -8.28 3.66
N ARG A 141 16.65 -8.17 2.41
CA ARG A 141 15.64 -7.14 2.00
C ARG A 141 14.34 -7.31 2.78
N LEU A 142 13.85 -8.55 2.93
CA LEU A 142 12.65 -8.83 3.71
C LEU A 142 12.84 -8.42 5.17
N TYR A 143 13.94 -8.85 5.80
CA TYR A 143 14.24 -8.54 7.18
C TYR A 143 14.33 -7.03 7.45
N LEU A 144 15.10 -6.32 6.63
CA LEU A 144 15.22 -4.86 6.72
C LEU A 144 13.86 -4.15 6.49
N GLY A 145 13.04 -4.65 5.58
CA GLY A 145 11.69 -4.13 5.37
C GLY A 145 10.82 -4.23 6.62
N VAL A 146 10.87 -5.38 7.32
CA VAL A 146 10.13 -5.58 8.58
C VAL A 146 10.71 -4.71 9.70
N VAL A 147 12.03 -4.59 9.81
CA VAL A 147 12.69 -3.68 10.77
C VAL A 147 12.24 -2.24 10.56
N MET A 148 12.24 -1.76 9.32
CA MET A 148 11.77 -0.39 9.00
C MET A 148 10.30 -0.21 9.38
N PHE A 149 9.43 -1.16 9.02
CA PHE A 149 8.01 -1.10 9.34
C PHE A 149 7.78 -1.02 10.85
N LEU A 150 8.39 -1.92 11.62
CA LEU A 150 8.29 -1.93 13.09
C LEU A 150 8.87 -0.65 13.70
N GLY A 151 9.94 -0.13 13.13
CA GLY A 151 10.54 1.13 13.57
C GLY A 151 9.61 2.32 13.33
N VAL A 152 8.92 2.39 12.19
CA VAL A 152 7.90 3.41 11.94
C VAL A 152 6.74 3.28 12.92
N VAL A 153 6.22 2.06 13.13
CA VAL A 153 5.12 1.81 14.08
C VAL A 153 5.52 2.21 15.52
N ALA A 154 6.75 1.87 15.94
CA ALA A 154 7.28 2.26 17.24
C ALA A 154 7.42 3.78 17.37
N SER A 155 7.92 4.44 16.33
CA SER A 155 8.08 5.90 16.29
C SER A 155 6.71 6.60 16.37
N VAL A 156 5.73 6.15 15.58
CA VAL A 156 4.35 6.65 15.64
C VAL A 156 3.80 6.57 17.06
N LYS A 157 3.99 5.42 17.72
CA LYS A 157 3.44 5.18 19.06
C LYS A 157 4.07 6.05 20.16
N VAL A 158 5.29 6.52 19.94
CA VAL A 158 6.03 7.34 20.92
C VAL A 158 5.92 8.83 20.62
N ILE A 159 5.85 9.21 19.34
CA ILE A 159 5.88 10.61 18.91
C ILE A 159 4.46 11.18 18.77
N CYS A 160 3.50 10.38 18.28
CA CYS A 160 2.16 10.85 17.94
C CYS A 160 1.17 10.65 19.09
N ASN A 161 0.35 11.65 19.31
CA ASN A 161 -0.88 11.51 20.08
C ASN A 161 -2.09 11.24 19.16
N ASP A 162 -3.27 11.10 19.74
CA ASP A 162 -4.49 10.79 18.99
C ASP A 162 -4.88 11.90 18.02
N ASP A 163 -4.64 13.17 18.36
CA ASP A 163 -4.91 14.33 17.49
C ASP A 163 -3.96 14.35 16.29
N ASP A 164 -2.69 14.00 16.50
CA ASP A 164 -1.70 13.87 15.42
C ASP A 164 -2.12 12.77 14.43
N LEU A 165 -2.51 11.61 14.96
CA LEU A 165 -2.96 10.48 14.13
C LEU A 165 -4.24 10.83 13.36
N THR A 166 -5.15 11.55 13.98
CA THR A 166 -6.35 12.06 13.34
C THR A 166 -6.01 13.03 12.21
N THR A 167 -5.04 13.92 12.42
CA THR A 167 -4.55 14.84 11.39
C THR A 167 -3.88 14.11 10.23
N VAL A 168 -3.03 13.13 10.53
CA VAL A 168 -2.38 12.27 9.49
C VAL A 168 -3.44 11.55 8.67
N LEU A 169 -4.41 10.90 9.33
CA LEU A 169 -5.48 10.16 8.68
C LEU A 169 -6.29 11.06 7.73
N ARG A 170 -6.68 12.25 8.19
CA ARG A 170 -7.38 13.24 7.37
C ARG A 170 -6.56 13.63 6.13
N LYS A 171 -5.27 13.94 6.30
CA LYS A 171 -4.39 14.29 5.17
C LYS A 171 -4.24 13.14 4.18
N VAL A 172 -4.10 11.90 4.66
CA VAL A 172 -4.02 10.72 3.80
C VAL A 172 -5.30 10.58 2.97
N ILE A 173 -6.49 10.69 3.57
CA ILE A 173 -7.77 10.60 2.86
C ILE A 173 -7.88 11.71 1.80
N VAL A 174 -7.54 12.96 2.14
CA VAL A 174 -7.64 14.09 1.20
C VAL A 174 -6.65 13.96 0.06
N TYR A 175 -5.39 13.64 0.35
CA TYR A 175 -4.34 13.58 -0.66
C TYR A 175 -4.37 12.31 -1.52
N SER A 176 -5.14 11.30 -1.11
CA SER A 176 -5.34 10.09 -1.91
C SER A 176 -6.43 10.21 -2.98
N GLN A 177 -7.23 11.29 -2.98
CA GLN A 177 -8.31 11.48 -3.97
C GLN A 177 -7.85 11.36 -5.43
N PRO A 178 -6.69 11.90 -5.83
CA PRO A 178 -6.20 11.75 -7.20
C PRO A 178 -6.10 10.30 -7.66
N LEU A 179 -5.86 9.35 -6.75
CA LEU A 179 -5.82 7.91 -7.09
C LEU A 179 -7.17 7.37 -7.51
N ALA A 180 -8.25 7.77 -6.82
CA ALA A 180 -9.60 7.37 -7.16
C ALA A 180 -10.05 8.02 -8.49
N TYR A 181 -9.73 9.29 -8.70
CA TYR A 181 -10.01 9.96 -9.98
C TYR A 181 -9.24 9.34 -11.13
N TYR A 182 -7.99 8.94 -10.90
CA TYR A 182 -7.22 8.21 -11.89
C TYR A 182 -7.85 6.85 -12.22
N GLY A 183 -8.38 6.13 -11.23
CA GLY A 183 -9.13 4.89 -11.46
C GLY A 183 -10.39 5.10 -12.30
N ILE A 184 -11.11 6.22 -12.11
CA ILE A 184 -12.25 6.58 -12.97
C ILE A 184 -11.77 6.86 -14.39
N PHE A 185 -10.71 7.65 -14.54
CA PHE A 185 -10.15 7.97 -15.84
C PHE A 185 -9.75 6.70 -16.60
N GLU A 186 -9.02 5.80 -15.94
CA GLU A 186 -8.64 4.50 -16.50
C GLU A 186 -9.87 3.67 -16.91
N PHE A 187 -10.93 3.67 -16.10
CA PHE A 187 -12.17 2.96 -16.44
C PHE A 187 -12.80 3.51 -17.72
N VAL A 188 -12.92 4.84 -17.83
CA VAL A 188 -13.50 5.51 -19.00
C VAL A 188 -12.66 5.22 -20.24
N GLU A 189 -11.35 5.38 -20.16
CA GLU A 189 -10.45 5.15 -21.29
C GLU A 189 -10.53 3.71 -21.79
N LYS A 190 -10.38 2.73 -20.89
CA LYS A 190 -10.35 1.31 -21.24
C LYS A 190 -11.70 0.76 -21.68
N ASN A 191 -12.77 1.07 -20.96
CA ASN A 191 -14.06 0.39 -21.12
C ASN A 191 -15.09 1.19 -21.90
N ILE A 192 -14.94 2.51 -22.02
CA ILE A 192 -15.87 3.37 -22.75
C ILE A 192 -15.27 3.81 -24.09
N LEU A 193 -14.02 4.29 -24.07
CA LEU A 193 -13.36 4.77 -25.28
C LEU A 193 -12.66 3.64 -26.05
N GLY A 194 -12.36 2.51 -25.39
CA GLY A 194 -11.66 1.37 -26.00
C GLY A 194 -10.20 1.66 -26.33
N ASP A 195 -9.61 2.68 -25.71
CA ASP A 195 -8.21 3.09 -25.86
C ASP A 195 -7.45 2.79 -24.58
N LEU A 196 -6.13 2.56 -24.69
CA LEU A 196 -5.25 2.27 -23.56
C LEU A 196 -4.02 3.16 -23.56
N THR A 197 -3.82 3.97 -24.59
CA THR A 197 -2.57 4.69 -24.84
C THR A 197 -2.24 5.70 -23.76
N LEU A 198 -3.19 6.53 -23.36
CA LEU A 198 -2.97 7.57 -22.34
C LEU A 198 -2.66 6.99 -20.95
N THR A 199 -3.37 5.92 -20.56
CA THR A 199 -3.09 5.24 -19.28
C THR A 199 -1.69 4.64 -19.29
N PHE A 200 -1.25 4.06 -20.41
CA PHE A 200 0.11 3.52 -20.55
C PHE A 200 1.15 4.63 -20.44
N ASP A 201 1.00 5.70 -21.22
CA ASP A 201 1.95 6.81 -21.25
C ASP A 201 2.07 7.49 -19.88
N ILE A 202 0.93 7.73 -19.21
CA ILE A 202 0.93 8.32 -17.86
C ILE A 202 1.65 7.38 -16.86
N ASN A 203 1.36 6.09 -16.91
CA ASN A 203 1.96 5.14 -15.98
C ASN A 203 3.47 5.00 -16.21
N GLU A 204 3.92 5.00 -17.45
CA GLU A 204 5.35 4.92 -17.78
C GLU A 204 6.07 6.23 -17.43
N ILE A 205 5.62 7.36 -17.94
CA ILE A 205 6.31 8.64 -17.82
C ILE A 205 6.23 9.18 -16.39
N VAL A 206 5.04 9.14 -15.79
CA VAL A 206 4.82 9.74 -14.47
C VAL A 206 5.28 8.81 -13.38
N PHE A 207 4.90 7.54 -13.45
CA PHE A 207 5.09 6.60 -12.34
C PHE A 207 6.22 5.58 -12.57
N GLY A 208 6.72 5.45 -13.80
CA GLY A 208 7.77 4.50 -14.13
C GLY A 208 7.29 3.05 -14.07
N VAL A 209 6.05 2.79 -14.44
CA VAL A 209 5.47 1.45 -14.51
C VAL A 209 5.51 1.01 -15.97
N GLY A 210 6.45 0.14 -16.32
CA GLY A 210 6.69 -0.26 -17.72
C GLY A 210 5.61 -1.16 -18.32
N GLU A 211 5.61 -1.28 -19.65
CA GLU A 211 4.63 -2.02 -20.46
C GLU A 211 4.44 -3.50 -20.06
N SER A 212 5.50 -4.16 -19.60
CA SER A 212 5.44 -5.59 -19.22
C SER A 212 4.43 -5.92 -18.13
N THR A 213 3.89 -4.91 -17.46
CA THR A 213 2.93 -5.05 -16.37
C THR A 213 1.47 -5.01 -16.81
N PHE A 214 1.23 -4.60 -18.04
CA PHE A 214 -0.13 -4.46 -18.58
C PHE A 214 -0.66 -5.69 -19.31
N ILE A 215 0.17 -6.71 -19.52
CA ILE A 215 -0.21 -7.97 -20.19
C ILE A 215 -1.35 -8.69 -19.46
N HIS A 216 -1.54 -8.43 -18.16
CA HIS A 216 -2.64 -8.98 -17.38
C HIS A 216 -3.90 -8.08 -17.33
N ALA A 217 -3.95 -7.03 -18.16
CA ALA A 217 -5.11 -6.14 -18.25
C ALA A 217 -6.36 -6.80 -18.86
N PHE A 218 -6.29 -8.09 -19.17
CA PHE A 218 -7.36 -8.80 -19.86
C PHE A 218 -8.44 -9.31 -18.91
N THR A 219 -9.61 -9.27 -19.42
CA THR A 219 -10.90 -9.64 -18.87
C THR A 219 -10.91 -11.02 -18.21
N LYS A 220 -11.29 -11.09 -16.95
CA LYS A 220 -11.75 -12.36 -16.37
C LYS A 220 -13.25 -12.51 -16.66
N GLY A 221 -13.55 -13.11 -17.81
CA GLY A 221 -14.90 -13.60 -18.11
C GLY A 221 -15.94 -12.54 -18.46
N GLY A 222 -15.58 -11.45 -19.09
CA GLY A 222 -16.49 -10.41 -19.55
C GLY A 222 -15.81 -9.43 -20.50
N ASP A 223 -16.57 -8.55 -21.12
CA ASP A 223 -16.07 -7.56 -22.09
C ASP A 223 -15.41 -6.32 -21.41
N LEU A 224 -15.26 -6.32 -20.09
CA LEU A 224 -14.70 -5.20 -19.35
C LEU A 224 -13.23 -5.41 -18.99
N TYR A 225 -12.42 -4.39 -19.22
CA TYR A 225 -11.03 -4.36 -18.81
C TYR A 225 -10.88 -4.12 -17.30
N VAL A 226 -9.97 -4.83 -16.70
CA VAL A 226 -9.67 -4.76 -15.26
C VAL A 226 -8.91 -3.47 -14.93
N LEU A 227 -9.29 -2.78 -13.85
CA LEU A 227 -8.60 -1.59 -13.37
C LEU A 227 -7.33 -1.97 -12.60
N GLN A 228 -6.25 -1.27 -12.89
CA GLN A 228 -4.95 -1.44 -12.25
C GLN A 228 -4.47 -0.16 -11.55
N GLY A 229 -5.01 0.98 -11.93
CA GLY A 229 -4.56 2.27 -11.43
C GLY A 229 -3.08 2.52 -11.77
N VAL A 230 -2.36 3.03 -10.81
CA VAL A 230 -0.89 3.24 -10.87
C VAL A 230 -0.12 2.01 -10.39
N THR A 231 -0.78 0.88 -10.18
CA THR A 231 -0.18 -0.37 -9.70
C THR A 231 0.05 -1.35 -10.85
N LYS A 232 0.91 -2.35 -10.62
CA LYS A 232 1.17 -3.39 -11.63
C LYS A 232 0.05 -4.40 -11.77
N GLU A 233 -0.81 -4.52 -10.78
CA GLU A 233 -1.84 -5.56 -10.72
C GLU A 233 -3.14 -5.01 -10.13
N SER A 234 -4.27 -5.49 -10.64
CA SER A 234 -5.59 -5.14 -10.13
C SER A 234 -5.77 -5.49 -8.64
N SER A 235 -5.14 -6.56 -8.17
CA SER A 235 -5.15 -6.94 -6.75
C SER A 235 -4.53 -5.87 -5.85
N HIS A 236 -3.46 -5.24 -6.29
CA HIS A 236 -2.83 -4.13 -5.56
C HIS A 236 -3.69 -2.87 -5.60
N PHE A 237 -4.34 -2.59 -6.73
CA PHE A 237 -5.28 -1.47 -6.83
C PHE A 237 -6.47 -1.67 -5.88
N ILE A 238 -7.07 -2.87 -5.87
CA ILE A 238 -8.15 -3.24 -4.94
C ILE A 238 -7.71 -3.04 -3.49
N LEU A 239 -6.51 -3.50 -3.14
CA LEU A 239 -5.96 -3.33 -1.78
C LEU A 239 -5.78 -1.85 -1.42
N SER A 240 -5.32 -1.01 -2.36
CA SER A 240 -5.20 0.43 -2.16
C SER A 240 -6.56 1.08 -1.88
N MET A 241 -7.57 0.75 -2.68
CA MET A 241 -8.94 1.24 -2.48
C MET A 241 -9.54 0.74 -1.16
N PHE A 242 -9.27 -0.51 -0.79
CA PHE A 242 -9.70 -1.09 0.50
C PHE A 242 -9.09 -0.36 1.70
N ILE A 243 -7.78 -0.08 1.69
CA ILE A 243 -7.10 0.64 2.79
C ILE A 243 -7.67 2.06 2.91
N LEU A 244 -7.94 2.73 1.80
CA LEU A 244 -8.56 4.07 1.80
C LEU A 244 -9.99 4.02 2.34
N ALA A 245 -10.79 3.05 1.91
CA ALA A 245 -12.15 2.86 2.42
C ALA A 245 -12.16 2.57 3.92
N LEU A 246 -11.25 1.72 4.41
CA LEU A 246 -11.05 1.46 5.83
C LEU A 246 -10.65 2.74 6.58
N SER A 247 -9.77 3.54 6.02
CA SER A 247 -9.34 4.83 6.60
C SER A 247 -10.53 5.79 6.77
N ILE A 248 -11.45 5.83 5.81
CA ILE A 248 -12.68 6.64 5.90
C ILE A 248 -13.62 6.10 6.98
N LEU A 249 -13.79 4.78 7.08
CA LEU A 249 -14.63 4.19 8.14
C LEU A 249 -14.09 4.53 9.54
N VAL A 250 -12.78 4.43 9.72
CA VAL A 250 -12.11 4.81 10.97
C VAL A 250 -12.27 6.30 11.24
N TRP A 251 -12.07 7.15 10.23
CA TRP A 251 -12.27 8.59 10.33
C TRP A 251 -13.69 8.94 10.77
N ASN A 252 -14.71 8.37 10.10
CA ASN A 252 -16.11 8.61 10.43
C ASN A 252 -16.43 8.20 11.88
N LYS A 253 -15.83 7.10 12.37
CA LYS A 253 -15.98 6.69 13.78
C LYS A 253 -15.36 7.71 14.73
N ILE A 254 -14.14 8.19 14.46
CA ILE A 254 -13.44 9.18 15.30
C ILE A 254 -14.23 10.47 15.36
N GLN A 255 -14.73 10.95 14.23
CA GLN A 255 -15.49 12.21 14.14
C GLN A 255 -16.94 12.06 14.60
N LYS A 256 -17.39 10.83 14.98
CA LYS A 256 -18.78 10.53 15.36
C LYS A 256 -19.79 10.95 14.28
N VAL A 257 -19.37 10.93 13.01
CA VAL A 257 -20.25 11.26 11.88
C VAL A 257 -21.26 10.11 11.72
N HIS A 258 -22.55 10.40 11.87
CA HIS A 258 -23.63 9.45 11.72
C HIS A 258 -24.32 9.65 10.38
N PHE A 259 -24.34 8.63 9.55
CA PHE A 259 -24.96 8.65 8.23
C PHE A 259 -26.42 9.13 8.25
N HIS A 260 -27.17 8.82 9.32
CA HIS A 260 -28.59 9.19 9.45
C HIS A 260 -28.83 10.58 10.03
N ARG A 261 -27.86 11.16 10.74
CA ARG A 261 -28.06 12.41 11.47
C ARG A 261 -27.49 13.62 10.74
N ASP A 262 -26.36 13.43 10.04
CA ASP A 262 -25.56 14.53 9.49
C ASP A 262 -25.72 14.67 7.96
N GLY A 263 -26.57 13.82 7.35
CA GLY A 263 -26.75 13.79 5.91
C GLY A 263 -25.58 13.16 5.13
N PHE A 264 -25.63 13.28 3.81
CA PHE A 264 -24.61 12.72 2.91
C PHE A 264 -23.38 13.63 2.92
N SER A 265 -22.32 13.24 3.65
CA SER A 265 -21.06 13.97 3.65
C SER A 265 -20.15 13.55 2.50
N PHE A 266 -19.20 14.41 2.14
CA PHE A 266 -18.15 14.11 1.16
C PHE A 266 -17.47 12.73 1.40
N TYR A 267 -17.22 12.36 2.66
CA TYR A 267 -16.59 11.08 3.01
C TYR A 267 -17.45 9.87 2.67
N HIS A 268 -18.77 10.00 2.71
CA HIS A 268 -19.67 8.92 2.29
C HIS A 268 -19.66 8.73 0.78
N VAL A 269 -19.69 9.82 0.02
CA VAL A 269 -19.58 9.76 -1.44
C VAL A 269 -18.24 9.16 -1.86
N TYR A 270 -17.17 9.60 -1.22
CA TYR A 270 -15.83 9.05 -1.49
C TYR A 270 -15.73 7.57 -1.14
N LEU A 271 -16.29 7.13 -0.03
CA LEU A 271 -16.36 5.71 0.35
C LEU A 271 -17.10 4.88 -0.70
N LEU A 272 -18.26 5.36 -1.17
CA LEU A 272 -19.04 4.68 -2.23
C LEU A 272 -18.26 4.61 -3.54
N LEU A 273 -17.54 5.67 -3.89
CA LEU A 273 -16.67 5.67 -5.06
C LEU A 273 -15.57 4.62 -4.96
N LEU A 274 -14.90 4.51 -3.81
CA LEU A 274 -13.85 3.50 -3.61
C LEU A 274 -14.41 2.07 -3.70
N ILE A 275 -15.60 1.83 -3.15
CA ILE A 275 -16.29 0.54 -3.27
C ILE A 275 -16.65 0.25 -4.74
N ALA A 276 -17.17 1.24 -5.47
CA ALA A 276 -17.47 1.09 -6.89
C ALA A 276 -16.23 0.75 -7.72
N LEU A 277 -15.10 1.43 -7.47
CA LEU A 277 -13.83 1.15 -8.14
C LEU A 277 -13.30 -0.27 -7.82
N MET A 278 -13.46 -0.76 -6.59
CA MET A 278 -13.14 -2.15 -6.25
C MET A 278 -14.00 -3.14 -7.04
N VAL A 279 -15.31 -2.91 -7.16
CA VAL A 279 -16.21 -3.77 -7.95
C VAL A 279 -15.83 -3.74 -9.43
N LEU A 280 -15.61 -2.54 -9.99
CA LEU A 280 -15.23 -2.35 -11.38
C LEU A 280 -13.86 -2.95 -11.74
N SER A 281 -12.98 -3.15 -10.77
CA SER A 281 -11.71 -3.82 -10.99
C SER A 281 -11.84 -5.34 -11.22
N GLY A 282 -13.04 -5.91 -11.04
CA GLY A 282 -13.41 -7.26 -11.49
C GLY A 282 -12.72 -8.44 -10.78
N GLY A 283 -11.90 -8.19 -9.77
CA GLY A 283 -11.15 -9.24 -9.08
C GLY A 283 -11.97 -9.93 -7.97
N PHE A 284 -11.78 -11.25 -7.80
CA PHE A 284 -12.36 -12.00 -6.68
C PHE A 284 -11.98 -11.40 -5.30
N SER A 285 -10.76 -10.86 -5.19
CA SER A 285 -10.27 -10.15 -4.01
C SER A 285 -11.12 -8.93 -3.63
N ALA A 286 -11.78 -8.27 -4.59
CA ALA A 286 -12.67 -7.14 -4.33
C ALA A 286 -13.85 -7.53 -3.44
N TRP A 287 -14.47 -8.67 -3.69
CA TRP A 287 -15.60 -9.16 -2.91
C TRP A 287 -15.21 -9.47 -1.48
N TRP A 288 -14.01 -10.05 -1.26
CA TRP A 288 -13.49 -10.26 0.07
C TRP A 288 -13.20 -8.95 0.81
N CYS A 289 -12.60 -7.99 0.13
CA CYS A 289 -12.36 -6.67 0.70
C CYS A 289 -13.66 -5.97 1.09
N ILE A 290 -14.68 -6.01 0.23
CA ILE A 290 -16.00 -5.43 0.52
C ILE A 290 -16.67 -6.15 1.69
N PHE A 291 -16.61 -7.48 1.73
CA PHE A 291 -17.15 -8.27 2.84
C PHE A 291 -16.49 -7.89 4.18
N ILE A 292 -15.17 -7.78 4.20
CA ILE A 292 -14.42 -7.35 5.39
C ILE A 292 -14.79 -5.91 5.79
N LEU A 293 -14.94 -4.98 4.82
CA LEU A 293 -15.39 -3.62 5.11
C LEU A 293 -16.78 -3.61 5.75
N LEU A 294 -17.71 -4.43 5.27
CA LEU A 294 -19.05 -4.56 5.85
C LEU A 294 -18.99 -5.10 7.28
N LEU A 295 -18.21 -6.14 7.53
CA LEU A 295 -18.01 -6.68 8.89
C LEU A 295 -17.45 -5.62 9.83
N ILE A 296 -16.42 -4.88 9.39
CA ILE A 296 -15.83 -3.78 10.18
C ILE A 296 -16.86 -2.67 10.41
N TYR A 297 -17.61 -2.27 9.39
CA TYR A 297 -18.67 -1.27 9.52
C TYR A 297 -19.71 -1.67 10.58
N PHE A 298 -20.20 -2.91 10.53
CA PHE A 298 -21.16 -3.42 11.53
C PHE A 298 -20.55 -3.51 12.93
N ALA A 299 -19.30 -3.97 13.05
CA ALA A 299 -18.61 -4.03 14.36
C ALA A 299 -18.43 -2.62 14.95
N LEU A 300 -18.02 -1.65 14.14
CA LEU A 300 -17.87 -0.26 14.56
C LEU A 300 -19.21 0.36 14.99
N ARG A 301 -20.31 -0.01 14.32
CA ARG A 301 -21.65 0.46 14.64
C ARG A 301 -22.21 -0.19 15.90
N TYR A 302 -21.98 -1.50 16.09
CA TYR A 302 -22.44 -2.22 17.28
C TYR A 302 -21.85 -1.64 18.57
N ASP A 303 -20.57 -1.29 18.58
CA ASP A 303 -19.92 -0.64 19.71
C ASP A 303 -20.56 0.71 20.10
N ILE A 304 -21.09 1.44 19.13
CA ILE A 304 -21.80 2.70 19.36
C ILE A 304 -23.12 2.44 20.06
N TYR A 305 -23.90 1.46 19.61
CA TYR A 305 -25.18 1.10 20.22
C TYR A 305 -25.01 0.64 21.66
N LYS A 306 -23.99 -0.18 21.96
CA LYS A 306 -23.72 -0.66 23.32
C LYS A 306 -23.33 0.43 24.30
N LYS A 307 -22.67 1.52 23.81
CA LYS A 307 -22.34 2.70 24.65
C LYS A 307 -23.49 3.64 24.85
N THR A 308 -24.50 3.64 23.96
CA THR A 308 -25.68 4.51 24.06
C THR A 308 -26.77 3.88 24.94
N LEU A 309 -26.72 2.57 25.17
CA LEU A 309 -27.63 1.82 26.01
C LEU A 309 -27.13 1.64 27.46
N ARG A 310 -25.95 2.15 27.79
CA ARG A 310 -25.40 2.28 29.16
C ARG A 310 -25.36 3.74 29.58
#